data_ba592e4c0d965a80f2aeb912ba644252
#
_entry.id   ba592e4c0d965a80f2aeb912ba644252
#
_cell.length_a   1.000
_cell.length_b   1.000
_cell.length_c   1.000
_cell.angle_alpha   90.00
_cell.angle_beta   90.00
_cell.angle_gamma   90.00
#
_symmetry.space_group_name_H-M   'P 1'
#
loop_
_entity.id
_entity.type
_entity.pdbx_description
1 polymer ?
#
loop_
_entity_poly.entity_id
_entity_poly.type
_entity_poly.pdbx_seq_one_letter_code
_entity_poly.pdbx_strand_id
1 'polypeptide(L)'
;RAARPEPRSAAAPAAASGDVVEQLAALEEARRDGVIRLPDGGELGVTNLAKIYWPEPKLTKGALLRYYAAVAPLILPAVADRPLVMKRFPAGVAGPAFYQQRSRQEKPPAGVRIETLPDEIDPISEPDARRFVGGSLITLLYMTQIAAISQDPWFSRVQSPLDADYVALDLDPGDDTPFSRVLDVARWIRDELASLKVPAVPKTSGSSGLHIYIPLPPGTSYESGLLFCQIVATLMASRHPKAATVERSVRARPRGTVYVDYLQNILGKTLATAYSARASAFAGVSTPL
;
A
#
# COMPACT_ATOMS: atom_id res chain seq x y z
N ARG A 1 32.10 11.06 9.26
CA ARG A 1 30.91 10.96 10.15
C ARG A 1 29.94 12.05 9.73
N ALA A 2 29.01 11.74 8.82
CA ALA A 2 27.89 12.60 8.49
C ALA A 2 26.83 12.44 9.57
N ALA A 3 26.37 13.54 10.13
CA ALA A 3 25.36 13.59 11.16
C ALA A 3 24.01 13.04 10.61
N ARG A 4 23.44 12.14 11.37
CA ARG A 4 22.09 11.59 11.15
C ARG A 4 21.08 12.75 11.29
N PRO A 5 20.19 13.02 10.32
CA PRO A 5 19.13 13.97 10.56
C PRO A 5 18.20 13.41 11.64
N GLU A 6 17.99 14.17 12.70
CA GLU A 6 17.02 13.85 13.73
C GLU A 6 15.62 13.70 13.13
N PRO A 7 14.82 12.72 13.58
CA PRO A 7 13.44 12.62 13.16
C PRO A 7 12.67 13.85 13.69
N ARG A 8 12.20 14.69 12.77
CA ARG A 8 11.27 15.76 13.12
C ARG A 8 10.08 15.16 13.82
N SER A 9 9.84 15.60 15.03
CA SER A 9 8.69 15.29 15.87
C SER A 9 7.39 15.40 15.08
N ALA A 10 6.82 14.28 14.71
CA ALA A 10 5.50 14.18 14.12
C ALA A 10 4.51 13.77 15.22
N ALA A 11 4.15 14.70 16.06
CA ALA A 11 2.97 14.57 16.91
C ALA A 11 1.98 15.67 16.51
N ALA A 12 1.29 15.49 15.38
CA ALA A 12 0.03 16.18 15.14
C ALA A 12 -1.10 15.34 15.75
N PRO A 13 -1.99 15.93 16.54
CA PRO A 13 -2.82 15.22 17.50
C PRO A 13 -3.98 14.48 16.84
N ALA A 14 -4.36 13.34 17.42
CA ALA A 14 -5.56 12.57 17.09
C ALA A 14 -6.86 13.42 17.11
N ALA A 15 -6.89 14.54 17.83
CA ALA A 15 -8.00 15.49 17.88
C ALA A 15 -8.27 16.17 16.51
N ALA A 16 -7.24 16.46 15.74
CA ALA A 16 -7.40 17.15 14.45
C ALA A 16 -7.97 16.22 13.33
N SER A 17 -7.80 14.94 13.45
CA SER A 17 -8.41 13.96 12.52
C SER A 17 -9.91 13.77 12.80
N GLY A 18 -10.38 13.98 14.03
CA GLY A 18 -11.79 13.90 14.42
C GLY A 18 -12.65 14.91 13.66
N ASP A 19 -12.21 16.14 13.54
CA ASP A 19 -12.94 17.19 12.83
C ASP A 19 -13.16 16.86 11.34
N VAL A 20 -12.15 16.30 10.65
CA VAL A 20 -12.29 15.88 9.24
C VAL A 20 -13.29 14.73 9.10
N VAL A 21 -13.29 13.79 10.03
CA VAL A 21 -14.26 12.67 10.05
C VAL A 21 -15.68 13.18 10.21
N GLU A 22 -15.90 14.14 11.12
CA GLU A 22 -17.20 14.77 11.38
C GLU A 22 -17.70 15.57 10.17
N GLN A 23 -16.85 16.38 9.54
CA GLN A 23 -17.19 17.11 8.31
C GLN A 23 -17.62 16.16 7.18
N LEU A 24 -16.88 15.06 6.97
CA LEU A 24 -17.22 14.04 5.97
C LEU A 24 -18.55 13.35 6.29
N ALA A 25 -18.80 13.03 7.55
CA ALA A 25 -20.05 12.40 7.99
C ALA A 25 -21.24 13.31 7.75
N ALA A 26 -21.15 14.58 8.12
CA ALA A 26 -22.20 15.58 7.92
C ALA A 26 -22.54 15.80 6.43
N LEU A 27 -21.53 15.86 5.56
CA LEU A 27 -21.76 15.99 4.11
C LEU A 27 -22.43 14.73 3.53
N GLU A 28 -22.01 13.54 3.98
CA GLU A 28 -22.59 12.28 3.51
C GLU A 28 -24.05 12.12 3.96
N GLU A 29 -24.36 12.42 5.22
CA GLU A 29 -25.72 12.40 5.75
C GLU A 29 -26.64 13.38 5.01
N ALA A 30 -26.15 14.59 4.75
CA ALA A 30 -26.83 15.58 3.95
C ALA A 30 -26.93 15.24 2.45
N ARG A 31 -26.29 14.15 2.00
CA ARG A 31 -26.20 13.71 0.60
C ARG A 31 -25.78 14.81 -0.36
N ARG A 32 -24.85 15.65 0.05
CA ARG A 32 -24.37 16.79 -0.75
C ARG A 32 -22.85 16.74 -0.94
N ASP A 33 -22.41 17.29 -2.04
CA ASP A 33 -21.02 17.59 -2.29
C ASP A 33 -20.59 18.81 -1.46
N GLY A 34 -19.31 18.95 -1.17
CA GLY A 34 -18.82 20.05 -0.35
C GLY A 34 -17.30 20.14 -0.31
N VAL A 35 -16.83 21.05 0.53
CA VAL A 35 -15.41 21.23 0.82
C VAL A 35 -15.16 20.91 2.29
N ILE A 36 -14.16 20.09 2.56
CA ILE A 36 -13.66 19.82 3.91
C ILE A 36 -12.40 20.63 4.18
N ARG A 37 -12.23 21.08 5.41
CA ARG A 37 -11.03 21.78 5.89
C ARG A 37 -10.13 20.82 6.63
N LEU A 38 -8.86 20.86 6.30
CA LEU A 38 -7.84 20.01 6.90
C LEU A 38 -7.14 20.73 8.07
N PRO A 39 -6.51 20.00 9.00
CA PRO A 39 -5.85 20.58 10.17
C PRO A 39 -4.72 21.55 9.87
N ASP A 40 -4.10 21.43 8.70
CA ASP A 40 -3.03 22.31 8.22
C ASP A 40 -3.56 23.56 7.48
N GLY A 41 -4.88 23.76 7.48
CA GLY A 41 -5.55 24.86 6.77
C GLY A 41 -5.84 24.58 5.30
N GLY A 42 -5.44 23.42 4.77
CA GLY A 42 -5.78 23.00 3.42
C GLY A 42 -7.28 22.73 3.25
N GLU A 43 -7.75 22.81 2.02
CA GLU A 43 -9.15 22.52 1.66
C GLU A 43 -9.21 21.44 0.57
N LEU A 44 -10.19 20.53 0.69
CA LEU A 44 -10.42 19.49 -0.30
C LEU A 44 -11.89 19.43 -0.67
N GLY A 45 -12.18 19.57 -1.97
CA GLY A 45 -13.49 19.29 -2.52
C GLY A 45 -13.79 17.80 -2.53
N VAL A 46 -14.92 17.40 -1.96
CA VAL A 46 -15.38 16.01 -1.91
C VAL A 46 -16.75 15.87 -2.55
N THR A 47 -16.92 14.79 -3.32
CA THR A 47 -18.15 14.57 -4.11
C THR A 47 -18.60 13.12 -4.02
N ASN A 48 -19.91 12.90 -4.21
CA ASN A 48 -20.49 11.56 -4.30
C ASN A 48 -20.21 10.69 -3.06
N LEU A 49 -20.22 11.23 -1.85
CA LEU A 49 -19.88 10.52 -0.62
C LEU A 49 -20.80 9.32 -0.36
N ALA A 50 -22.09 9.43 -0.66
CA ALA A 50 -23.08 8.37 -0.49
C ALA A 50 -22.98 7.24 -1.54
N LYS A 51 -22.05 7.34 -2.51
CA LYS A 51 -21.84 6.29 -3.51
C LYS A 51 -21.37 5.00 -2.86
N ILE A 52 -22.09 3.90 -3.10
CA ILE A 52 -21.68 2.57 -2.60
C ILE A 52 -20.43 2.11 -3.34
N TYR A 53 -19.40 1.82 -2.56
CA TYR A 53 -18.14 1.26 -3.06
C TYR A 53 -18.06 -0.25 -2.84
N TRP A 54 -18.57 -0.76 -1.72
CA TRP A 54 -18.70 -2.19 -1.43
C TRP A 54 -20.17 -2.54 -1.24
N PRO A 55 -20.78 -3.25 -2.20
CA PRO A 55 -22.20 -3.56 -2.15
C PRO A 55 -22.63 -4.44 -0.97
N GLU A 56 -21.84 -5.49 -0.66
CA GLU A 56 -22.19 -6.45 0.40
C GLU A 56 -22.19 -5.83 1.79
N PRO A 57 -21.07 -5.20 2.28
CA PRO A 57 -21.08 -4.51 3.55
C PRO A 57 -21.75 -3.13 3.49
N LYS A 58 -22.26 -2.71 2.32
CA LYS A 58 -22.89 -1.41 2.06
C LYS A 58 -22.03 -0.21 2.45
N LEU A 59 -20.70 -0.34 2.28
CA LEU A 59 -19.78 0.76 2.58
C LEU A 59 -19.72 1.73 1.41
N THR A 60 -19.70 3.01 1.76
CA THR A 60 -19.72 4.12 0.81
C THR A 60 -18.31 4.66 0.54
N LYS A 61 -18.21 5.52 -0.46
CA LYS A 61 -17.02 6.34 -0.68
C LYS A 61 -16.72 7.24 0.53
N GLY A 62 -17.75 7.81 1.16
CA GLY A 62 -17.65 8.60 2.39
C GLY A 62 -17.09 7.78 3.55
N ALA A 63 -17.52 6.53 3.71
CA ALA A 63 -16.97 5.62 4.70
C ALA A 63 -15.47 5.39 4.50
N LEU A 64 -15.01 5.22 3.25
CA LEU A 64 -13.59 5.05 2.94
C LEU A 64 -12.78 6.32 3.25
N LEU A 65 -13.30 7.51 2.91
CA LEU A 65 -12.66 8.79 3.24
C LEU A 65 -12.53 8.98 4.75
N ARG A 66 -13.61 8.70 5.53
CA ARG A 66 -13.58 8.77 6.99
C ARG A 66 -12.58 7.76 7.58
N TYR A 67 -12.55 6.54 7.05
CA TYR A 67 -11.55 5.55 7.45
C TYR A 67 -10.13 6.08 7.29
N TYR A 68 -9.78 6.60 6.10
CA TYR A 68 -8.44 7.13 5.87
C TYR A 68 -8.12 8.38 6.68
N ALA A 69 -9.10 9.25 6.94
CA ALA A 69 -8.92 10.37 7.85
C ALA A 69 -8.60 9.89 9.28
N ALA A 70 -9.31 8.87 9.76
CA ALA A 70 -9.12 8.31 11.10
C ALA A 70 -7.77 7.60 11.27
N VAL A 71 -7.33 6.81 10.26
CA VAL A 71 -6.06 6.08 10.32
C VAL A 71 -4.87 6.86 9.79
N ALA A 72 -5.05 8.11 9.38
CA ALA A 72 -3.99 8.95 8.82
C ALA A 72 -2.71 8.97 9.70
N PRO A 73 -2.77 9.12 11.03
CA PRO A 73 -1.57 9.10 11.87
C PRO A 73 -0.75 7.81 11.76
N LEU A 74 -1.38 6.70 11.39
CA LEU A 74 -0.75 5.38 11.26
C LEU A 74 -0.24 5.10 9.86
N ILE A 75 -0.99 5.51 8.81
CA ILE A 75 -0.64 5.21 7.43
C ILE A 75 0.33 6.24 6.81
N LEU A 76 0.22 7.52 7.17
CA LEU A 76 1.04 8.56 6.56
C LEU A 76 2.55 8.34 6.73
N PRO A 77 3.07 7.90 7.89
CA PRO A 77 4.49 7.57 8.03
C PRO A 77 4.96 6.45 7.10
N ALA A 78 4.11 5.46 6.83
CA ALA A 78 4.45 4.33 5.98
C ALA A 78 4.56 4.70 4.49
N VAL A 79 3.83 5.72 4.04
CA VAL A 79 3.83 6.21 2.66
C VAL A 79 4.63 7.50 2.46
N ALA A 80 5.26 8.04 3.52
CA ALA A 80 5.96 9.32 3.46
C ALA A 80 7.09 9.30 2.42
N ASP A 81 7.08 10.30 1.54
CA ASP A 81 8.07 10.50 0.48
C ASP A 81 8.13 9.38 -0.57
N ARG A 82 7.12 8.53 -0.64
CA ARG A 82 7.10 7.41 -1.59
C ARG A 82 6.21 7.71 -2.79
N PRO A 83 6.67 7.41 -4.02
CA PRO A 83 5.80 7.37 -5.18
C PRO A 83 4.66 6.37 -4.96
N LEU A 84 3.44 6.76 -5.33
CA LEU A 84 2.24 5.95 -5.14
C LEU A 84 1.67 5.50 -6.49
N VAL A 85 1.25 4.25 -6.54
CA VAL A 85 0.47 3.69 -7.66
C VAL A 85 -0.99 3.60 -7.24
N MET A 86 -1.90 4.04 -8.10
CA MET A 86 -3.33 3.93 -7.83
C MET A 86 -3.95 2.79 -8.64
N LYS A 87 -4.72 1.96 -7.98
CA LYS A 87 -5.77 1.17 -8.62
C LYS A 87 -7.11 1.86 -8.34
N ARG A 88 -7.71 2.42 -9.39
CA ARG A 88 -8.92 3.24 -9.27
C ARG A 88 -10.17 2.42 -9.56
N PHE A 89 -11.21 2.67 -8.78
CA PHE A 89 -12.51 2.01 -8.83
C PHE A 89 -13.65 3.03 -8.94
N PRO A 90 -13.80 3.77 -10.06
CA PRO A 90 -14.77 4.84 -10.17
C PRO A 90 -16.23 4.38 -9.94
N ALA A 91 -16.52 3.12 -10.25
CA ALA A 91 -17.84 2.52 -10.05
C ALA A 91 -17.96 1.67 -8.77
N GLY A 92 -16.96 1.73 -7.86
CA GLY A 92 -16.86 0.83 -6.70
C GLY A 92 -16.25 -0.52 -7.06
N VAL A 93 -16.13 -1.42 -6.08
CA VAL A 93 -15.38 -2.70 -6.24
C VAL A 93 -16.04 -3.68 -7.21
N ALA A 94 -17.34 -3.57 -7.43
CA ALA A 94 -18.07 -4.39 -8.40
C ALA A 94 -17.89 -3.92 -9.85
N GLY A 95 -17.36 -2.73 -10.08
CA GLY A 95 -17.13 -2.17 -11.40
C GLY A 95 -15.74 -2.40 -11.93
N PRO A 96 -15.47 -2.02 -13.19
CA PRO A 96 -14.15 -2.15 -13.78
C PRO A 96 -13.15 -1.24 -13.07
N ALA A 97 -11.97 -1.79 -12.80
CA ALA A 97 -10.85 -1.05 -12.22
C ALA A 97 -9.75 -0.83 -13.26
N PHE A 98 -8.97 0.24 -13.07
CA PHE A 98 -7.79 0.48 -13.89
C PHE A 98 -6.62 1.00 -13.05
N TYR A 99 -5.40 0.70 -13.49
CA TYR A 99 -4.20 1.23 -12.87
C TYR A 99 -3.86 2.61 -13.42
N GLN A 100 -3.50 3.51 -12.50
CA GLN A 100 -2.95 4.80 -12.82
C GLN A 100 -1.64 4.98 -12.05
N GLN A 101 -0.54 4.88 -12.77
CA GLN A 101 0.80 5.07 -12.20
C GLN A 101 1.23 6.53 -12.20
N ARG A 102 0.66 7.35 -13.08
CA ARG A 102 1.05 8.74 -13.33
C ARG A 102 -0.10 9.70 -13.09
N SER A 103 0.21 10.88 -12.59
CA SER A 103 -0.77 11.96 -12.55
C SER A 103 -0.92 12.58 -13.92
N ARG A 104 -2.12 12.53 -14.47
CA ARG A 104 -2.49 13.27 -15.69
C ARG A 104 -3.12 14.63 -15.35
N GLN A 105 -3.13 15.01 -14.09
CA GLN A 105 -3.80 16.20 -13.61
C GLN A 105 -2.87 17.40 -13.73
N GLU A 106 -3.20 18.34 -14.60
CA GLU A 106 -2.43 19.55 -14.80
C GLU A 106 -2.44 20.45 -13.55
N LYS A 107 -3.58 20.49 -12.83
CA LYS A 107 -3.75 21.31 -11.61
C LYS A 107 -4.38 20.47 -10.50
N PRO A 108 -3.60 19.74 -9.70
CA PRO A 108 -4.11 19.10 -8.50
C PRO A 108 -4.53 20.17 -7.46
N PRO A 109 -5.38 19.81 -6.48
CA PRO A 109 -5.66 20.68 -5.35
C PRO A 109 -4.36 21.15 -4.66
N ALA A 110 -4.37 22.37 -4.11
CA ALA A 110 -3.23 22.88 -3.36
C ALA A 110 -2.83 21.92 -2.23
N GLY A 111 -1.55 21.66 -2.07
CA GLY A 111 -1.02 20.74 -1.06
C GLY A 111 -0.95 19.26 -1.48
N VAL A 112 -1.60 18.87 -2.58
CA VAL A 112 -1.42 17.53 -3.16
C VAL A 112 -0.03 17.43 -3.76
N ARG A 113 0.79 16.53 -3.22
CA ARG A 113 2.18 16.39 -3.64
C ARG A 113 2.28 15.51 -4.89
N ILE A 114 2.86 16.08 -5.94
CA ILE A 114 3.16 15.39 -7.19
C ILE A 114 4.58 15.75 -7.60
N GLU A 115 5.40 14.75 -7.92
CA GLU A 115 6.78 14.94 -8.36
C GLU A 115 7.05 14.24 -9.68
N THR A 116 7.95 14.80 -10.47
CA THR A 116 8.52 14.16 -11.65
C THR A 116 9.75 13.36 -11.20
N LEU A 117 9.79 12.09 -11.54
CA LEU A 117 10.97 11.27 -11.34
C LEU A 117 11.86 11.35 -12.58
N PRO A 118 13.20 11.22 -12.45
CA PRO A 118 14.10 11.16 -13.59
C PRO A 118 13.70 10.05 -14.58
N ASP A 119 13.78 10.31 -15.88
CA ASP A 119 13.38 9.39 -16.96
C ASP A 119 14.11 8.05 -16.89
N GLU A 120 15.35 8.05 -16.40
CA GLU A 120 16.20 6.85 -16.24
C GLU A 120 15.65 5.87 -15.19
N ILE A 121 14.75 6.35 -14.32
CA ILE A 121 14.22 5.60 -13.18
C ILE A 121 12.81 5.07 -13.45
N ASP A 122 12.08 5.72 -14.35
CA ASP A 122 10.74 5.26 -14.74
C ASP A 122 10.85 4.29 -15.94
N PRO A 123 10.74 2.95 -15.70
CA PRO A 123 10.91 1.96 -16.76
C PRO A 123 9.83 2.05 -17.85
N ILE A 124 8.86 2.94 -17.70
CA ILE A 124 7.80 3.21 -18.67
C ILE A 124 7.97 4.67 -19.15
N SER A 125 9.14 4.98 -19.69
CA SER A 125 9.55 6.34 -20.03
C SER A 125 8.60 7.03 -21.03
N GLU A 126 7.71 7.86 -20.48
CA GLU A 126 7.20 9.03 -21.17
C GLU A 126 7.84 10.26 -20.52
N PRO A 127 8.29 11.25 -21.32
CA PRO A 127 8.78 12.51 -20.77
C PRO A 127 7.79 13.08 -19.74
N ASP A 128 8.30 13.64 -18.64
CA ASP A 128 7.48 14.26 -17.58
C ASP A 128 6.56 13.31 -16.78
N ALA A 129 6.97 12.09 -16.54
CA ALA A 129 6.20 11.15 -15.72
C ALA A 129 6.01 11.66 -14.28
N ARG A 130 4.89 12.32 -14.04
CA ARG A 130 4.49 12.88 -12.73
C ARG A 130 3.81 11.82 -11.88
N ARG A 131 4.26 11.65 -10.62
CA ARG A 131 3.69 10.67 -9.68
C ARG A 131 3.17 11.34 -8.43
N PHE A 132 2.08 10.82 -7.88
CA PHE A 132 1.66 11.19 -6.53
C PHE A 132 2.70 10.71 -5.54
N VAL A 133 3.01 11.56 -4.55
CA VAL A 133 3.96 11.24 -3.49
C VAL A 133 3.22 11.30 -2.15
N GLY A 134 3.31 10.21 -1.38
CA GLY A 134 2.63 10.07 -0.12
C GLY A 134 3.24 10.92 1.01
N GLY A 135 2.54 10.95 2.15
CA GLY A 135 3.00 11.58 3.39
C GLY A 135 2.15 12.76 3.86
N SER A 136 1.18 13.25 3.08
CA SER A 136 0.24 14.29 3.52
C SER A 136 -1.20 13.80 3.53
N LEU A 137 -2.00 14.34 4.46
CA LEU A 137 -3.42 14.00 4.57
C LEU A 137 -4.19 14.39 3.32
N ILE A 138 -3.89 15.56 2.75
CA ILE A 138 -4.58 16.02 1.53
C ILE A 138 -4.31 15.09 0.34
N THR A 139 -3.07 14.59 0.16
CA THR A 139 -2.76 13.63 -0.92
C THR A 139 -3.50 12.31 -0.71
N LEU A 140 -3.52 11.79 0.52
CA LEU A 140 -4.24 10.56 0.89
C LEU A 140 -5.73 10.66 0.58
N LEU A 141 -6.39 11.73 1.04
CA LEU A 141 -7.82 11.95 0.84
C LEU A 141 -8.16 12.29 -0.62
N TYR A 142 -7.29 13.04 -1.32
CA TYR A 142 -7.48 13.33 -2.72
C TYR A 142 -7.42 12.07 -3.59
N MET A 143 -6.43 11.19 -3.39
CA MET A 143 -6.36 9.91 -4.10
C MET A 143 -7.63 9.08 -3.85
N THR A 144 -8.12 9.07 -2.61
CA THR A 144 -9.37 8.39 -2.24
C THR A 144 -10.58 9.06 -2.93
N GLN A 145 -10.62 10.40 -2.98
CA GLN A 145 -11.67 11.16 -3.67
C GLN A 145 -11.72 10.81 -5.17
N ILE A 146 -10.60 10.58 -5.82
CA ILE A 146 -10.54 10.15 -7.22
C ILE A 146 -10.61 8.62 -7.40
N ALA A 147 -11.11 7.92 -6.39
CA ALA A 147 -11.46 6.49 -6.39
C ALA A 147 -10.28 5.51 -6.27
N ALA A 148 -9.13 5.90 -5.72
CA ALA A 148 -8.14 4.95 -5.25
C ALA A 148 -8.65 4.30 -3.94
N ILE A 149 -8.74 2.97 -3.91
CA ILE A 149 -9.14 2.25 -2.69
C ILE A 149 -7.91 1.92 -1.85
N SER A 150 -6.88 1.34 -2.43
CA SER A 150 -5.64 1.00 -1.75
C SER A 150 -4.59 2.11 -1.87
N GLN A 151 -3.67 2.12 -0.90
CA GLN A 151 -2.47 2.94 -0.91
C GLN A 151 -1.28 2.02 -1.16
N ASP A 152 -0.71 2.13 -2.35
CA ASP A 152 0.27 1.20 -2.88
C ASP A 152 1.60 1.94 -3.18
N PRO A 153 2.49 2.11 -2.16
CA PRO A 153 3.74 2.85 -2.32
C PRO A 153 4.83 2.00 -3.00
N TRP A 154 5.77 2.67 -3.65
CA TRP A 154 7.06 2.11 -3.97
C TRP A 154 7.82 1.75 -2.68
N PHE A 155 8.77 0.83 -2.78
CA PHE A 155 9.61 0.42 -1.65
C PHE A 155 10.77 1.40 -1.40
N SER A 156 10.98 2.36 -2.30
CA SER A 156 11.93 3.46 -2.21
C SER A 156 11.24 4.81 -1.97
N ARG A 157 12.03 5.85 -1.73
CA ARG A 157 11.58 7.24 -1.60
C ARG A 157 12.02 8.06 -2.80
N VAL A 158 11.37 9.21 -3.01
CA VAL A 158 11.71 10.11 -4.13
C VAL A 158 13.15 10.66 -4.05
N GLN A 159 13.74 10.71 -2.85
CA GLN A 159 15.12 11.16 -2.65
C GLN A 159 16.17 10.10 -3.03
N SER A 160 15.80 8.82 -3.00
CA SER A 160 16.66 7.68 -3.33
C SER A 160 15.84 6.61 -4.08
N PRO A 161 15.34 6.92 -5.28
CA PRO A 161 14.32 6.09 -5.93
C PRO A 161 14.83 4.73 -6.40
N LEU A 162 16.14 4.54 -6.50
CA LEU A 162 16.79 3.25 -6.86
C LEU A 162 17.11 2.39 -5.63
N ASP A 163 17.06 2.96 -4.42
CA ASP A 163 17.39 2.26 -3.17
C ASP A 163 16.10 1.89 -2.44
N ALA A 164 15.87 0.61 -2.24
CA ALA A 164 14.71 0.14 -1.48
C ALA A 164 14.97 0.24 0.04
N ASP A 165 14.04 0.84 0.78
CA ASP A 165 14.11 0.89 2.26
C ASP A 165 13.74 -0.45 2.89
N TYR A 166 12.99 -1.25 2.19
CA TYR A 166 12.54 -2.59 2.60
C TYR A 166 12.21 -3.44 1.37
N VAL A 167 12.13 -4.72 1.59
CA VAL A 167 11.56 -5.70 0.65
C VAL A 167 10.40 -6.43 1.30
N ALA A 168 9.63 -7.15 0.50
CA ALA A 168 8.51 -7.93 1.01
C ALA A 168 8.44 -9.31 0.36
N LEU A 169 8.01 -10.29 1.13
CA LEU A 169 7.50 -11.56 0.64
C LEU A 169 5.97 -11.51 0.73
N ASP A 170 5.30 -11.73 -0.39
CA ASP A 170 3.85 -11.79 -0.47
C ASP A 170 3.41 -13.26 -0.48
N LEU A 171 2.65 -13.65 0.52
CA LEU A 171 2.20 -15.02 0.72
C LEU A 171 0.77 -15.18 0.20
N ASP A 172 0.65 -15.67 -1.03
CA ASP A 172 -0.63 -15.87 -1.71
C ASP A 172 -1.08 -17.33 -1.62
N PRO A 173 -2.14 -17.65 -0.87
CA PRO A 173 -2.71 -19.00 -0.87
C PRO A 173 -3.40 -19.30 -2.20
N GLY A 174 -3.27 -20.54 -2.70
CA GLY A 174 -4.14 -21.04 -3.74
C GLY A 174 -5.58 -21.22 -3.25
N ASP A 175 -6.54 -21.35 -4.17
CA ASP A 175 -7.98 -21.40 -3.86
C ASP A 175 -8.36 -22.44 -2.81
N ASP A 176 -7.69 -23.60 -2.82
CA ASP A 176 -7.93 -24.72 -1.89
C ASP A 176 -6.99 -24.68 -0.66
N THR A 177 -6.27 -23.59 -0.43
CA THR A 177 -5.25 -23.51 0.63
C THR A 177 -5.82 -22.83 1.87
N PRO A 178 -5.91 -23.51 3.01
CA PRO A 178 -6.42 -22.90 4.24
C PRO A 178 -5.44 -21.85 4.77
N PHE A 179 -5.97 -20.81 5.42
CA PHE A 179 -5.15 -19.73 5.98
C PHE A 179 -4.13 -20.24 7.03
N SER A 180 -4.42 -21.34 7.73
CA SER A 180 -3.44 -21.99 8.61
C SER A 180 -2.14 -22.35 7.89
N ARG A 181 -2.22 -22.72 6.61
CA ARG A 181 -1.03 -23.01 5.79
C ARG A 181 -0.21 -21.74 5.52
N VAL A 182 -0.88 -20.60 5.31
CA VAL A 182 -0.20 -19.30 5.18
C VAL A 182 0.56 -18.97 6.47
N LEU A 183 -0.06 -19.22 7.64
CA LEU A 183 0.59 -19.03 8.94
C LEU A 183 1.80 -19.97 9.14
N ASP A 184 1.72 -21.22 8.69
CA ASP A 184 2.86 -22.16 8.77
C ASP A 184 4.03 -21.66 7.93
N VAL A 185 3.78 -21.27 6.67
CA VAL A 185 4.82 -20.70 5.79
C VAL A 185 5.41 -19.45 6.39
N ALA A 186 4.58 -18.54 6.93
CA ALA A 186 5.05 -17.32 7.57
C ALA A 186 5.94 -17.61 8.80
N ARG A 187 5.61 -18.61 9.62
CA ARG A 187 6.42 -19.04 10.76
C ARG A 187 7.77 -19.60 10.32
N TRP A 188 7.83 -20.41 9.29
CA TRP A 188 9.10 -20.94 8.76
C TRP A 188 9.98 -19.85 8.20
N ILE A 189 9.41 -18.86 7.49
CA ILE A 189 10.14 -17.67 7.03
C ILE A 189 10.67 -16.88 8.23
N ARG A 190 9.85 -16.65 9.27
CA ARG A 190 10.27 -15.99 10.51
C ARG A 190 11.48 -16.71 11.13
N ASP A 191 11.40 -18.03 11.26
CA ASP A 191 12.44 -18.83 11.92
C ASP A 191 13.75 -18.79 11.10
N GLU A 192 13.67 -18.82 9.78
CA GLU A 192 14.82 -18.66 8.89
C GLU A 192 15.44 -17.27 9.04
N LEU A 193 14.63 -16.20 8.92
CA LEU A 193 15.12 -14.83 9.07
C LEU A 193 15.71 -14.57 10.46
N ALA A 194 15.10 -15.13 11.51
CA ALA A 194 15.62 -15.04 12.88
C ALA A 194 17.00 -15.72 13.01
N SER A 195 17.21 -16.88 12.37
CA SER A 195 18.50 -17.57 12.36
C SER A 195 19.59 -16.73 11.70
N LEU A 196 19.22 -15.92 10.70
CA LEU A 196 20.09 -14.96 10.02
C LEU A 196 20.20 -13.60 10.73
N LYS A 197 19.50 -13.42 11.86
CA LYS A 197 19.39 -12.15 12.60
C LYS A 197 18.84 -11.01 11.75
N VAL A 198 17.96 -11.33 10.80
CA VAL A 198 17.29 -10.37 9.94
C VAL A 198 15.92 -10.04 10.54
N PRO A 199 15.64 -8.76 10.87
CA PRO A 199 14.34 -8.36 11.39
C PRO A 199 13.28 -8.44 10.28
N ALA A 200 12.05 -8.84 10.67
CA ALA A 200 10.92 -8.87 9.75
C ALA A 200 9.62 -8.56 10.48
N VAL A 201 8.67 -7.97 9.78
CA VAL A 201 7.36 -7.58 10.33
C VAL A 201 6.27 -8.15 9.43
N PRO A 202 5.41 -9.04 9.97
CA PRO A 202 4.26 -9.53 9.22
C PRO A 202 3.09 -8.56 9.29
N LYS A 203 2.27 -8.55 8.25
CA LYS A 203 0.94 -7.93 8.24
C LYS A 203 -0.02 -8.73 7.37
N THR A 204 -1.33 -8.59 7.60
CA THR A 204 -2.32 -9.16 6.68
C THR A 204 -2.23 -8.46 5.33
N SER A 205 -2.56 -9.18 4.24
CA SER A 205 -2.70 -8.54 2.92
C SER A 205 -3.96 -7.67 2.84
N GLY A 206 -4.92 -7.86 3.75
CA GLY A 206 -6.28 -7.31 3.66
C GLY A 206 -7.15 -8.04 2.63
N SER A 207 -6.67 -9.18 2.12
CA SER A 207 -7.39 -10.12 1.28
C SER A 207 -7.23 -11.52 1.87
N SER A 208 -6.56 -12.45 1.20
CA SER A 208 -6.45 -13.85 1.61
C SER A 208 -5.09 -14.25 2.21
N GLY A 209 -4.07 -13.41 2.09
CA GLY A 209 -2.69 -13.74 2.41
C GLY A 209 -2.04 -12.86 3.47
N LEU A 210 -0.71 -12.98 3.56
CA LEU A 210 0.16 -12.18 4.44
C LEU A 210 1.29 -11.55 3.64
N HIS A 211 1.72 -10.37 4.04
CA HIS A 211 2.97 -9.77 3.57
C HIS A 211 4.00 -9.77 4.72
N ILE A 212 5.23 -10.15 4.43
CA ILE A 212 6.33 -10.10 5.39
C ILE A 212 7.29 -9.02 4.91
N TYR A 213 7.37 -7.90 5.63
CA TYR A 213 8.27 -6.81 5.34
C TYR A 213 9.60 -7.00 6.03
N ILE A 214 10.68 -6.79 5.30
CA ILE A 214 12.06 -6.95 5.75
C ILE A 214 12.78 -5.63 5.48
N PRO A 215 13.13 -4.86 6.52
CA PRO A 215 13.86 -3.61 6.35
C PRO A 215 15.26 -3.86 5.79
N LEU A 216 15.72 -2.97 4.93
CA LEU A 216 17.01 -3.05 4.28
C LEU A 216 17.97 -1.97 4.82
N PRO A 217 19.27 -2.23 4.82
CA PRO A 217 20.26 -1.20 5.05
C PRO A 217 20.16 -0.06 4.03
N PRO A 218 20.41 1.20 4.40
CA PRO A 218 20.44 2.32 3.46
C PRO A 218 21.36 2.06 2.27
N GLY A 219 20.95 2.45 1.07
CA GLY A 219 21.71 2.25 -0.17
C GLY A 219 21.62 0.83 -0.75
N THR A 220 20.65 0.03 -0.28
CA THR A 220 20.43 -1.31 -0.86
C THR A 220 19.60 -1.19 -2.14
N SER A 221 20.14 -1.66 -3.26
CA SER A 221 19.43 -1.65 -4.54
C SER A 221 18.24 -2.61 -4.57
N TYR A 222 17.25 -2.32 -5.42
CA TYR A 222 16.12 -3.22 -5.67
C TYR A 222 16.58 -4.62 -6.10
N GLU A 223 17.64 -4.73 -6.91
CA GLU A 223 18.18 -6.01 -7.38
C GLU A 223 18.71 -6.86 -6.23
N SER A 224 19.47 -6.25 -5.31
CA SER A 224 19.98 -6.94 -4.12
C SER A 224 18.85 -7.41 -3.22
N GLY A 225 17.85 -6.56 -3.00
CA GLY A 225 16.66 -6.91 -2.23
C GLY A 225 15.82 -8.01 -2.86
N LEU A 226 15.62 -7.95 -4.18
CA LEU A 226 14.93 -8.98 -4.95
C LEU A 226 15.65 -10.33 -4.86
N LEU A 227 16.97 -10.34 -5.04
CA LEU A 227 17.78 -11.56 -4.93
C LEU A 227 17.67 -12.19 -3.54
N PHE A 228 17.75 -11.37 -2.49
CA PHE A 228 17.58 -11.84 -1.13
C PHE A 228 16.21 -12.53 -0.94
N CYS A 229 15.12 -11.88 -1.35
CA CYS A 229 13.77 -12.45 -1.27
C CYS A 229 13.61 -13.72 -2.11
N GLN A 230 14.23 -13.77 -3.30
CA GLN A 230 14.24 -14.95 -4.16
C GLN A 230 14.92 -16.14 -3.48
N ILE A 231 16.06 -15.92 -2.83
CA ILE A 231 16.77 -16.96 -2.09
C ILE A 231 15.89 -17.51 -0.96
N VAL A 232 15.29 -16.64 -0.14
CA VAL A 232 14.42 -17.05 0.97
C VAL A 232 13.19 -17.80 0.45
N ALA A 233 12.51 -17.29 -0.58
CA ALA A 233 11.33 -17.92 -1.17
C ALA A 233 11.64 -19.31 -1.75
N THR A 234 12.75 -19.43 -2.49
CA THR A 234 13.20 -20.69 -3.09
C THR A 234 13.57 -21.72 -2.01
N LEU A 235 14.24 -21.28 -0.94
CA LEU A 235 14.57 -22.13 0.20
C LEU A 235 13.31 -22.67 0.87
N MET A 236 12.28 -21.84 1.08
CA MET A 236 11.01 -22.28 1.67
C MET A 236 10.30 -23.29 0.77
N ALA A 237 10.22 -23.05 -0.53
CA ALA A 237 9.63 -23.99 -1.49
C ALA A 237 10.40 -25.31 -1.54
N SER A 238 11.72 -25.28 -1.45
CA SER A 238 12.58 -26.47 -1.45
C SER A 238 12.42 -27.31 -0.17
N ARG A 239 12.36 -26.67 1.00
CA ARG A 239 12.23 -27.37 2.29
C ARG A 239 10.80 -27.85 2.55
N HIS A 240 9.81 -27.16 2.01
CA HIS A 240 8.38 -27.41 2.24
C HIS A 240 7.56 -27.53 0.94
N PRO A 241 7.94 -28.44 0.00
CA PRO A 241 7.36 -28.47 -1.35
C PRO A 241 5.86 -28.81 -1.39
N LYS A 242 5.31 -29.37 -0.30
CA LYS A 242 3.86 -29.62 -0.16
C LYS A 242 3.09 -28.44 0.43
N ALA A 243 3.77 -27.37 0.81
CA ALA A 243 3.17 -26.23 1.50
C ALA A 243 3.50 -24.89 0.85
N ALA A 244 4.66 -24.72 0.24
CA ALA A 244 5.12 -23.51 -0.38
C ALA A 244 5.59 -23.74 -1.81
N THR A 245 5.41 -22.74 -2.67
CA THR A 245 5.88 -22.75 -4.06
C THR A 245 6.35 -21.39 -4.52
N VAL A 246 7.27 -21.34 -5.46
CA VAL A 246 7.65 -20.13 -6.21
C VAL A 246 7.13 -20.18 -7.66
N GLU A 247 6.27 -21.14 -7.97
CA GLU A 247 5.67 -21.25 -9.32
C GLU A 247 4.75 -20.07 -9.61
N ARG A 248 5.11 -19.26 -10.59
CA ARG A 248 4.40 -18.04 -10.95
C ARG A 248 3.06 -18.32 -11.63
N SER A 249 3.01 -19.37 -12.46
CA SER A 249 1.80 -19.73 -13.19
C SER A 249 0.76 -20.33 -12.25
N VAL A 250 -0.36 -19.65 -12.04
CA VAL A 250 -1.44 -20.14 -11.16
C VAL A 250 -1.88 -21.55 -11.52
N ARG A 251 -1.94 -21.86 -12.83
CA ARG A 251 -2.35 -23.20 -13.32
C ARG A 251 -1.34 -24.30 -13.01
N ALA A 252 -0.06 -23.95 -12.87
CA ALA A 252 1.02 -24.89 -12.59
C ALA A 252 1.31 -25.05 -11.09
N ARG A 253 0.75 -24.18 -10.24
CA ARG A 253 0.95 -24.25 -8.78
C ARG A 253 0.40 -25.57 -8.22
N PRO A 254 1.17 -26.29 -7.39
CA PRO A 254 0.67 -27.47 -6.69
C PRO A 254 -0.51 -27.08 -5.77
N ARG A 255 -1.55 -27.91 -5.75
CA ARG A 255 -2.72 -27.68 -4.89
C ARG A 255 -2.33 -27.63 -3.41
N GLY A 256 -3.00 -26.80 -2.64
CA GLY A 256 -2.77 -26.65 -1.20
C GLY A 256 -1.46 -25.96 -0.83
N THR A 257 -0.79 -25.31 -1.81
CA THR A 257 0.45 -24.56 -1.55
C THR A 257 0.20 -23.06 -1.49
N VAL A 258 1.07 -22.37 -0.75
CA VAL A 258 1.17 -20.92 -0.71
C VAL A 258 2.23 -20.48 -1.72
N TYR A 259 1.89 -19.59 -2.61
CA TYR A 259 2.86 -18.93 -3.48
C TYR A 259 3.62 -17.87 -2.68
N VAL A 260 4.92 -18.04 -2.60
CA VAL A 260 5.82 -17.06 -1.95
C VAL A 260 6.33 -16.11 -3.03
N ASP A 261 5.56 -15.03 -3.26
CA ASP A 261 5.88 -14.04 -4.28
C ASP A 261 6.97 -13.08 -3.78
N TYR A 262 8.12 -13.11 -4.44
CA TYR A 262 9.23 -12.20 -4.25
C TYR A 262 9.35 -11.16 -5.38
N LEU A 263 8.55 -11.29 -6.45
CA LEU A 263 8.65 -10.43 -7.65
C LEU A 263 8.05 -9.03 -7.44
N GLN A 264 7.40 -8.80 -6.31
CA GLN A 264 6.95 -7.45 -5.94
C GLN A 264 8.12 -6.52 -5.59
N ASN A 265 9.33 -7.05 -5.40
CA ASN A 265 10.54 -6.29 -5.10
C ASN A 265 11.25 -5.71 -6.34
N ILE A 266 10.57 -5.65 -7.48
CA ILE A 266 11.07 -5.00 -8.70
C ILE A 266 10.71 -3.52 -8.65
N LEU A 267 11.61 -2.64 -9.09
CA LEU A 267 11.37 -1.20 -9.17
C LEU A 267 10.04 -0.90 -9.89
N GLY A 268 9.23 -0.04 -9.31
CA GLY A 268 7.91 0.33 -9.83
C GLY A 268 6.77 -0.64 -9.48
N LYS A 269 7.09 -1.80 -8.88
CA LYS A 269 6.08 -2.68 -8.27
C LYS A 269 5.71 -2.17 -6.88
N THR A 270 4.52 -2.57 -6.43
CA THR A 270 3.96 -2.09 -5.16
C THR A 270 3.15 -3.18 -4.47
N LEU A 271 3.03 -3.04 -3.15
CA LEU A 271 2.07 -3.77 -2.33
C LEU A 271 1.25 -2.77 -1.51
N ALA A 272 0.01 -3.15 -1.18
CA ALA A 272 -0.80 -2.36 -0.27
C ALA A 272 -0.08 -2.20 1.07
N THR A 273 0.12 -0.95 1.49
CA THR A 273 0.83 -0.64 2.74
C THR A 273 0.01 -1.01 3.98
N ALA A 274 0.63 -0.94 5.17
CA ALA A 274 -0.09 -1.06 6.43
C ALA A 274 -1.25 -0.05 6.52
N TYR A 275 -2.37 -0.48 7.06
CA TYR A 275 -3.64 0.27 7.16
C TYR A 275 -4.29 0.64 5.82
N SER A 276 -3.81 0.11 4.70
CA SER A 276 -4.45 0.28 3.41
C SER A 276 -5.73 -0.55 3.33
N ALA A 277 -6.84 0.06 2.92
CA ALA A 277 -8.05 -0.66 2.55
C ALA A 277 -7.83 -1.47 1.26
N ARG A 278 -8.62 -2.53 1.06
CA ARG A 278 -8.53 -3.39 -0.12
C ARG A 278 -9.88 -3.51 -0.82
N ALA A 279 -9.84 -3.72 -2.11
CA ALA A 279 -11.04 -3.93 -2.93
C ALA A 279 -11.58 -5.38 -2.83
N SER A 280 -11.27 -6.11 -1.74
CA SER A 280 -11.90 -7.39 -1.43
C SER A 280 -13.40 -7.19 -1.16
N ALA A 281 -14.24 -8.20 -1.42
CA ALA A 281 -15.70 -8.09 -1.25
C ALA A 281 -16.09 -7.67 0.18
N PHE A 282 -15.33 -8.10 1.18
CA PHE A 282 -15.54 -7.79 2.61
C PHE A 282 -14.84 -6.50 3.09
N ALA A 283 -14.33 -5.66 2.18
CA ALA A 283 -13.64 -4.41 2.51
C ALA A 283 -12.46 -4.59 3.50
N GLY A 284 -11.62 -5.58 3.28
CA GLY A 284 -10.51 -5.91 4.17
C GLY A 284 -9.48 -4.77 4.29
N VAL A 285 -8.73 -4.79 5.39
CA VAL A 285 -7.66 -3.85 5.69
C VAL A 285 -6.34 -4.61 5.88
N SER A 286 -5.29 -4.06 5.32
CA SER A 286 -3.93 -4.57 5.50
C SER A 286 -3.40 -4.14 6.87
N THR A 287 -3.37 -5.07 7.84
CA THR A 287 -3.13 -4.75 9.27
C THR A 287 -1.83 -5.37 9.75
N PRO A 288 -0.91 -4.60 10.39
CA PRO A 288 0.25 -5.15 11.08
C PRO A 288 -0.14 -6.15 12.17
N LEU A 289 0.70 -7.17 12.38
CA LEU A 289 0.49 -8.24 13.35
C LEU A 289 1.54 -8.19 14.46
#